data_fc28eb57f2cd3be92efb3c06ff976655
#
_entry.id   fc28eb57f2cd3be92efb3c06ff976655
#
_cell.length_a   1.000
_cell.length_b   1.000
_cell.length_c   1.000
_cell.angle_alpha   90.00
_cell.angle_beta   90.00
_cell.angle_gamma   90.00
#
_symmetry.space_group_name_H-M   'P 1'
#
loop_
_entity.id
_entity.type
_entity.pdbx_description
1 polymer ?
#
loop_
_entity_poly.entity_id
_entity_poly.type
_entity_poly.pdbx_seq_one_letter_code
_entity_poly.pdbx_strand_id
1 'polypeptide(L)'
;MRRRNRETTVFTTSAIDLFASALGAFILLVMILFPYYRNAGSDDAFSRTQEIQEMRRLASGEIADLLAAQQVSSSEIQDLDEANRGIEAAISRIRNQMADIRTQLAEEPVVEPEPVEEIVEEPPEALVAGVDFSILGLATEKKSFVIVIDMSGSMLSYTDLMVESVLEMLEPLDETNEFAIIGYQGNPSPTLWSYPSSTGLIQGTDANLQDARNFVLGLARRFSGSTPTHYAMLSALQYPAEAIILLSDGEPDNSPGFILRDISGLNRMENKEIHTVAIGDYTQNRGLVMFLQTLAKQNHGDFVGVSR
;
A
#
# COMPACT_ATOMS: atom_id res chain seq x y z
N MET A 1 -20.90 -24.61 -110.75
CA MET A 1 -20.04 -23.62 -110.12
C MET A 1 -19.75 -24.10 -108.73
N ARG A 2 -18.52 -24.53 -108.44
CA ARG A 2 -18.06 -25.05 -107.14
C ARG A 2 -17.36 -23.95 -106.40
N ARG A 3 -17.97 -23.42 -105.30
CA ARG A 3 -17.30 -22.41 -104.39
C ARG A 3 -16.28 -23.15 -103.53
N ARG A 4 -15.03 -22.84 -103.65
CA ARG A 4 -13.94 -23.22 -102.77
C ARG A 4 -14.05 -22.38 -101.46
N ASN A 5 -14.32 -23.08 -100.35
CA ASN A 5 -14.16 -22.51 -99.03
C ASN A 5 -12.67 -22.31 -98.77
N ARG A 6 -12.24 -21.08 -98.61
CA ARG A 6 -10.92 -20.70 -98.03
C ARG A 6 -11.05 -20.69 -96.49
N GLU A 7 -10.58 -21.75 -95.89
CA GLU A 7 -10.31 -21.70 -94.47
C GLU A 7 -9.14 -20.72 -94.24
N THR A 8 -9.40 -19.63 -93.54
CA THR A 8 -8.38 -18.70 -93.06
C THR A 8 -7.76 -19.33 -91.86
N THR A 9 -6.53 -19.82 -91.95
CA THR A 9 -5.70 -20.16 -90.81
C THR A 9 -5.45 -18.91 -90.02
N VAL A 10 -6.12 -18.81 -88.86
CA VAL A 10 -6.12 -17.60 -87.99
C VAL A 10 -4.78 -17.42 -87.25
N PHE A 11 -3.93 -18.44 -87.29
CA PHE A 11 -2.62 -18.35 -86.63
C PHE A 11 -1.49 -18.51 -87.66
N THR A 12 -0.70 -17.47 -87.83
CA THR A 12 0.56 -17.57 -88.61
C THR A 12 1.64 -18.18 -87.69
N THR A 13 2.59 -18.95 -88.32
CA THR A 13 3.73 -19.56 -87.59
C THR A 13 4.46 -18.56 -86.69
N SER A 14 4.52 -17.28 -87.08
CA SER A 14 5.10 -16.21 -86.31
C SER A 14 4.35 -15.86 -85.00
N ALA A 15 3.01 -15.99 -85.02
CA ALA A 15 2.20 -15.81 -83.82
C ALA A 15 2.41 -16.99 -82.81
N ILE A 16 2.55 -18.20 -83.29
CA ILE A 16 2.84 -19.36 -82.47
C ILE A 16 4.22 -19.23 -81.79
N ASP A 17 5.21 -18.77 -82.58
CA ASP A 17 6.57 -18.55 -82.05
C ASP A 17 6.63 -17.46 -81.00
N LEU A 18 5.89 -16.32 -81.18
CA LEU A 18 5.74 -15.31 -80.19
C LEU A 18 5.11 -15.81 -78.93
N PHE A 19 4.02 -16.61 -78.99
CA PHE A 19 3.38 -17.16 -77.77
C PHE A 19 4.25 -18.20 -77.10
N ALA A 20 4.98 -19.05 -77.85
CA ALA A 20 5.92 -20.00 -77.29
C ALA A 20 7.07 -19.32 -76.54
N SER A 21 7.62 -18.24 -77.11
CA SER A 21 8.69 -17.43 -76.47
C SER A 21 8.20 -16.70 -75.22
N ALA A 22 6.98 -16.13 -75.26
CA ALA A 22 6.38 -15.45 -74.12
C ALA A 22 6.04 -16.45 -72.97
N LEU A 23 5.53 -17.64 -73.34
CA LEU A 23 5.25 -18.71 -72.36
C LEU A 23 6.55 -19.24 -71.74
N GLY A 24 7.62 -19.41 -72.54
CA GLY A 24 8.93 -19.80 -72.05
C GLY A 24 9.52 -18.82 -71.06
N ALA A 25 9.47 -17.51 -71.40
CA ALA A 25 9.90 -16.43 -70.52
C ALA A 25 9.09 -16.39 -69.22
N PHE A 26 7.78 -16.57 -69.30
CA PHE A 26 6.89 -16.64 -68.11
C PHE A 26 7.21 -17.82 -67.20
N ILE A 27 7.40 -19.03 -67.78
CA ILE A 27 7.79 -20.21 -67.02
C ILE A 27 9.13 -20.00 -66.30
N LEU A 28 10.11 -19.39 -67.01
CA LEU A 28 11.43 -19.10 -66.45
C LEU A 28 11.33 -18.10 -65.30
N LEU A 29 10.52 -17.05 -65.46
CA LEU A 29 10.25 -16.06 -64.42
C LEU A 29 9.56 -16.70 -63.18
N VAL A 30 8.58 -17.57 -63.40
CA VAL A 30 7.94 -18.32 -62.32
C VAL A 30 8.95 -19.23 -61.59
N MET A 31 9.81 -19.96 -62.36
CA MET A 31 10.84 -20.80 -61.74
C MET A 31 11.85 -20.01 -60.87
N ILE A 32 12.21 -18.82 -61.30
CA ILE A 32 13.12 -17.95 -60.53
C ILE A 32 12.42 -17.38 -59.28
N LEU A 33 11.16 -16.95 -59.39
CA LEU A 33 10.42 -16.35 -58.29
C LEU A 33 9.84 -17.36 -57.30
N PHE A 34 9.54 -18.58 -57.72
CA PHE A 34 8.92 -19.61 -56.88
C PHE A 34 9.73 -19.94 -55.60
N PRO A 35 11.06 -20.15 -55.65
CA PRO A 35 11.86 -20.35 -54.45
C PRO A 35 11.83 -19.17 -53.52
N TYR A 36 11.81 -17.94 -54.06
CA TYR A 36 11.76 -16.71 -53.28
C TYR A 36 10.45 -16.58 -52.48
N TYR A 37 9.30 -16.84 -53.14
CA TYR A 37 8.00 -16.86 -52.46
C TYR A 37 7.86 -17.98 -51.43
N ARG A 38 8.45 -19.14 -51.70
CA ARG A 38 8.41 -20.28 -50.77
C ARG A 38 9.24 -20.03 -49.51
N ASN A 39 10.38 -19.36 -49.63
CA ASN A 39 11.25 -19.08 -48.50
C ASN A 39 10.79 -17.83 -47.69
N ALA A 40 10.25 -16.80 -48.33
CA ALA A 40 9.75 -15.61 -47.63
C ALA A 40 8.60 -15.89 -46.66
N GLY A 41 7.79 -16.94 -46.91
CA GLY A 41 6.69 -17.33 -46.02
C GLY A 41 7.08 -18.33 -44.91
N SER A 42 8.19 -19.07 -45.08
CA SER A 42 8.58 -20.11 -44.11
C SER A 42 9.42 -19.55 -42.96
N ASP A 43 10.25 -18.57 -43.21
CA ASP A 43 11.13 -17.98 -42.19
C ASP A 43 10.32 -17.14 -41.19
N ASP A 44 9.34 -16.37 -41.67
CA ASP A 44 8.41 -15.60 -40.80
C ASP A 44 7.48 -16.53 -39.99
N ALA A 45 7.03 -17.65 -40.55
CA ALA A 45 6.20 -18.58 -39.82
C ALA A 45 6.99 -19.35 -38.75
N PHE A 46 8.25 -19.66 -39.04
CA PHE A 46 9.13 -20.35 -38.10
C PHE A 46 9.54 -19.42 -36.90
N SER A 47 9.93 -18.18 -37.20
CA SER A 47 10.26 -17.21 -36.14
C SER A 47 9.05 -16.89 -35.24
N ARG A 48 7.85 -16.72 -35.81
CA ARG A 48 6.62 -16.56 -35.01
C ARG A 48 6.30 -17.78 -34.15
N THR A 49 6.58 -18.97 -34.66
CA THR A 49 6.35 -20.20 -33.89
C THR A 49 7.32 -20.29 -32.71
N GLN A 50 8.57 -19.88 -32.88
CA GLN A 50 9.54 -19.84 -31.81
C GLN A 50 9.15 -18.78 -30.75
N GLU A 51 8.77 -17.57 -31.17
CA GLU A 51 8.28 -16.53 -30.26
C GLU A 51 7.07 -16.99 -29.44
N ILE A 52 6.11 -17.65 -30.08
CA ILE A 52 4.94 -18.19 -29.38
C ILE A 52 5.33 -19.29 -28.39
N GLN A 53 6.28 -20.15 -28.74
CA GLN A 53 6.77 -21.19 -27.83
C GLN A 53 7.50 -20.58 -26.62
N GLU A 54 8.30 -19.55 -26.85
CA GLU A 54 9.02 -18.86 -25.77
C GLU A 54 8.06 -18.11 -24.84
N MET A 55 7.09 -17.38 -25.39
CA MET A 55 6.03 -16.74 -24.61
C MET A 55 5.21 -17.75 -23.79
N ARG A 56 4.89 -18.91 -24.38
CA ARG A 56 4.20 -19.99 -23.65
C ARG A 56 5.04 -20.53 -22.50
N ARG A 57 6.34 -20.69 -22.71
CA ARG A 57 7.26 -21.16 -21.65
C ARG A 57 7.35 -20.16 -20.50
N LEU A 58 7.48 -18.85 -20.81
CA LEU A 58 7.49 -17.79 -19.82
C LEU A 58 6.18 -17.72 -19.04
N ALA A 59 5.05 -17.72 -19.75
CA ALA A 59 3.72 -17.71 -19.13
C ALA A 59 3.46 -18.95 -18.25
N SER A 60 3.96 -20.12 -18.67
CA SER A 60 3.85 -21.34 -17.86
C SER A 60 4.69 -21.27 -16.59
N GLY A 61 5.87 -20.63 -16.64
CA GLY A 61 6.70 -20.36 -15.46
C GLY A 61 6.00 -19.43 -14.49
N GLU A 62 5.47 -18.31 -14.99
CA GLU A 62 4.74 -17.33 -14.17
C GLU A 62 3.49 -17.94 -13.53
N ILE A 63 2.75 -18.76 -14.24
CA ILE A 63 1.60 -19.49 -13.67
C ILE A 63 2.04 -20.45 -12.56
N ALA A 64 3.17 -21.15 -12.72
CA ALA A 64 3.68 -22.04 -11.68
C ALA A 64 4.10 -21.27 -10.43
N ASP A 65 4.76 -20.12 -10.59
CA ASP A 65 5.17 -19.25 -9.48
C ASP A 65 3.95 -18.66 -8.75
N LEU A 66 2.93 -18.22 -9.50
CA LEU A 66 1.67 -17.73 -8.92
C LEU A 66 0.91 -18.82 -8.15
N LEU A 67 0.88 -20.05 -8.67
CA LEU A 67 0.26 -21.19 -7.97
C LEU A 67 1.02 -21.54 -6.68
N ALA A 68 2.34 -21.47 -6.68
CA ALA A 68 3.16 -21.69 -5.50
C ALA A 68 2.90 -20.58 -4.45
N ALA A 69 2.87 -19.32 -4.87
CA ALA A 69 2.54 -18.19 -4.00
C ALA A 69 1.13 -18.30 -3.41
N GLN A 70 0.15 -18.71 -4.21
CA GLN A 70 -1.23 -18.96 -3.75
C GLN A 70 -1.28 -20.08 -2.71
N GLN A 71 -0.49 -21.13 -2.89
CA GLN A 71 -0.46 -22.25 -1.93
C GLN A 71 0.15 -21.84 -0.58
N VAL A 72 1.21 -21.02 -0.59
CA VAL A 72 1.80 -20.43 0.61
C VAL A 72 0.79 -19.52 1.31
N SER A 73 0.15 -18.62 0.58
CA SER A 73 -0.87 -17.73 1.15
C SER A 73 -2.06 -18.48 1.75
N SER A 74 -2.48 -19.57 1.11
CA SER A 74 -3.56 -20.43 1.65
C SER A 74 -3.18 -21.10 2.96
N SER A 75 -1.91 -21.53 3.11
CA SER A 75 -1.43 -22.11 4.37
C SER A 75 -1.33 -21.06 5.47
N GLU A 76 -0.85 -19.84 5.15
CA GLU A 76 -0.81 -18.73 6.10
C GLU A 76 -2.21 -18.33 6.59
N ILE A 77 -3.20 -18.34 5.71
CA ILE A 77 -4.61 -18.09 6.09
C ILE A 77 -5.10 -19.16 7.07
N GLN A 78 -4.78 -20.43 6.85
CA GLN A 78 -5.17 -21.51 7.76
C GLN A 78 -4.53 -21.35 9.14
N ASP A 79 -3.23 -21.01 9.18
CA ASP A 79 -2.49 -20.78 10.42
C ASP A 79 -3.07 -19.58 11.21
N LEU A 80 -3.44 -18.50 10.50
CA LEU A 80 -4.10 -17.34 11.09
C LEU A 80 -5.50 -17.66 11.62
N ASP A 81 -6.27 -18.46 10.90
CA ASP A 81 -7.60 -18.90 11.36
C ASP A 81 -7.50 -19.77 12.64
N GLU A 82 -6.48 -20.62 12.73
CA GLU A 82 -6.25 -21.42 13.94
C GLU A 82 -5.81 -20.54 15.12
N ALA A 83 -4.91 -19.57 14.88
CA ALA A 83 -4.53 -18.58 15.88
C ALA A 83 -5.71 -17.73 16.37
N ASN A 84 -6.58 -17.28 15.47
CA ASN A 84 -7.79 -16.54 15.81
C ASN A 84 -8.75 -17.34 16.68
N ARG A 85 -8.98 -18.62 16.37
CA ARG A 85 -9.79 -19.51 17.23
C ARG A 85 -9.18 -19.67 18.61
N GLY A 86 -7.84 -19.74 18.70
CA GLY A 86 -7.11 -19.78 19.98
C GLY A 86 -7.34 -18.51 20.80
N ILE A 87 -7.29 -17.34 20.17
CA ILE A 87 -7.54 -16.05 20.80
C ILE A 87 -9.01 -15.93 21.27
N GLU A 88 -9.98 -16.30 20.44
CA GLU A 88 -11.39 -16.29 20.81
C GLU A 88 -11.68 -17.19 22.04
N ALA A 89 -11.04 -18.36 22.08
CA ALA A 89 -11.14 -19.26 23.24
C ALA A 89 -10.49 -18.63 24.49
N ALA A 90 -9.40 -17.92 24.38
CA ALA A 90 -8.76 -17.20 25.47
C ALA A 90 -9.61 -16.03 25.98
N ILE A 91 -10.20 -15.24 25.09
CA ILE A 91 -11.13 -14.16 25.43
C ILE A 91 -12.34 -14.71 26.18
N SER A 92 -12.89 -15.82 25.73
CA SER A 92 -14.03 -16.45 26.41
C SER A 92 -13.68 -16.91 27.84
N ARG A 93 -12.47 -17.48 28.04
CA ARG A 93 -11.98 -17.83 29.38
C ARG A 93 -11.81 -16.62 30.28
N ILE A 94 -11.20 -15.56 29.78
CA ILE A 94 -11.00 -14.30 30.54
C ILE A 94 -12.35 -13.70 30.92
N ARG A 95 -13.33 -13.66 30.01
CA ARG A 95 -14.69 -13.16 30.32
C ARG A 95 -15.36 -13.95 31.43
N ASN A 96 -15.23 -15.28 31.41
CA ASN A 96 -15.78 -16.11 32.46
C ASN A 96 -15.11 -15.88 33.82
N GLN A 97 -13.77 -15.76 33.84
CA GLN A 97 -13.01 -15.42 35.03
C GLN A 97 -13.40 -14.05 35.59
N MET A 98 -13.59 -13.04 34.73
CA MET A 98 -14.08 -11.72 35.14
C MET A 98 -15.50 -11.78 35.73
N ALA A 99 -16.38 -12.61 35.19
CA ALA A 99 -17.71 -12.82 35.73
C ALA A 99 -17.65 -13.45 37.10
N ASP A 100 -16.82 -14.49 37.28
CA ASP A 100 -16.62 -15.15 38.58
C ASP A 100 -16.06 -14.22 39.63
N ILE A 101 -15.04 -13.41 39.29
CA ILE A 101 -14.46 -12.40 40.18
C ILE A 101 -15.51 -11.34 40.56
N ARG A 102 -16.34 -10.88 39.64
CA ARG A 102 -17.42 -9.93 39.93
C ARG A 102 -18.44 -10.51 40.89
N THR A 103 -18.76 -11.78 40.74
CA THR A 103 -19.68 -12.47 41.65
C THR A 103 -19.08 -12.59 43.05
N GLN A 104 -17.79 -12.92 43.15
CA GLN A 104 -17.08 -13.02 44.45
C GLN A 104 -16.99 -11.63 45.13
N LEU A 105 -16.72 -10.55 44.38
CA LEU A 105 -16.71 -9.19 44.89
C LEU A 105 -18.11 -8.70 45.37
N ALA A 106 -19.16 -9.20 44.75
CA ALA A 106 -20.53 -8.88 45.16
C ALA A 106 -21.00 -9.65 46.41
N GLU A 107 -20.35 -10.78 46.72
CA GLU A 107 -20.63 -11.63 47.92
C GLU A 107 -19.80 -11.20 49.14
N GLU A 108 -18.75 -10.41 49.03
CA GLU A 108 -18.04 -9.84 50.16
C GLU A 108 -18.94 -8.81 50.89
N PRO A 109 -19.19 -8.95 52.21
CA PRO A 109 -19.98 -7.98 52.95
C PRO A 109 -19.24 -6.64 52.93
N VAL A 110 -19.93 -5.57 52.50
CA VAL A 110 -19.46 -4.21 52.58
C VAL A 110 -19.13 -3.91 54.03
N VAL A 111 -17.87 -4.00 54.39
CA VAL A 111 -17.38 -3.45 55.65
C VAL A 111 -17.46 -1.93 55.50
N GLU A 112 -18.38 -1.30 56.25
CA GLU A 112 -18.52 0.13 56.31
C GLU A 112 -17.17 0.72 56.72
N PRO A 113 -16.54 1.61 55.92
CA PRO A 113 -15.25 2.11 56.25
C PRO A 113 -15.36 2.98 57.50
N GLU A 114 -14.59 2.65 58.57
CA GLU A 114 -14.35 3.57 59.65
C GLU A 114 -13.81 4.91 59.09
N PRO A 115 -14.18 6.07 59.65
CA PRO A 115 -13.74 7.34 59.15
C PRO A 115 -12.21 7.42 59.22
N VAL A 116 -11.55 7.26 58.10
CA VAL A 116 -10.12 7.47 57.96
C VAL A 116 -9.91 8.97 58.05
N GLU A 117 -9.12 9.41 59.06
CA GLU A 117 -8.60 10.77 59.13
C GLU A 117 -7.95 11.11 57.76
N GLU A 118 -8.40 12.20 57.17
CA GLU A 118 -7.94 12.73 55.91
C GLU A 118 -6.43 13.01 56.02
N ILE A 119 -5.59 12.01 55.72
CA ILE A 119 -4.19 12.23 55.42
C ILE A 119 -4.21 12.97 54.08
N VAL A 120 -3.96 14.27 54.14
CA VAL A 120 -3.61 15.07 52.97
C VAL A 120 -2.30 14.51 52.47
N GLU A 121 -2.37 13.46 51.60
CA GLU A 121 -1.23 13.12 50.76
C GLU A 121 -0.99 14.32 49.85
N GLU A 122 0.17 14.93 49.98
CA GLU A 122 0.68 15.82 48.95
C GLU A 122 0.59 15.06 47.61
N PRO A 123 0.02 15.69 46.57
CA PRO A 123 -0.09 14.99 45.26
C PRO A 123 1.32 14.54 44.90
N PRO A 124 1.48 13.26 44.48
CA PRO A 124 2.75 12.77 44.02
C PRO A 124 3.26 13.75 42.97
N GLU A 125 4.54 14.16 43.15
CA GLU A 125 5.24 14.99 42.17
C GLU A 125 4.88 14.49 40.78
N ALA A 126 4.29 15.35 39.96
CA ALA A 126 3.86 15.04 38.64
C ALA A 126 5.03 14.39 37.89
N LEU A 127 4.98 13.07 37.73
CA LEU A 127 5.80 12.36 36.75
C LEU A 127 5.65 13.16 35.47
N VAL A 128 6.76 13.63 34.94
CA VAL A 128 6.83 14.48 33.74
C VAL A 128 5.92 13.83 32.69
N ALA A 129 4.69 14.32 32.59
CA ALA A 129 3.68 13.77 31.74
C ALA A 129 4.17 13.84 30.29
N GLY A 130 4.21 12.76 29.62
CA GLY A 130 4.36 12.72 28.17
C GLY A 130 3.23 13.48 27.50
N VAL A 131 3.30 13.65 26.19
CA VAL A 131 2.25 14.35 25.45
C VAL A 131 0.99 13.48 25.41
N ASP A 132 -0.11 14.04 25.83
CA ASP A 132 -1.43 13.41 25.80
C ASP A 132 -2.19 13.93 24.56
N PHE A 133 -2.25 13.12 23.51
CA PHE A 133 -3.11 13.34 22.34
C PHE A 133 -4.53 12.84 22.63
N SER A 134 -5.11 13.29 23.73
CA SER A 134 -6.37 12.77 24.30
C SER A 134 -7.55 12.81 23.32
N ILE A 135 -7.57 13.76 22.39
CA ILE A 135 -8.62 13.91 21.38
C ILE A 135 -8.63 12.71 20.42
N LEU A 136 -7.47 12.16 20.10
CA LEU A 136 -7.34 10.94 19.31
C LEU A 136 -7.26 9.66 20.15
N GLY A 137 -7.22 9.79 21.49
CA GLY A 137 -7.06 8.66 22.39
C GLY A 137 -5.67 8.04 22.38
N LEU A 138 -4.67 8.74 21.87
CA LEU A 138 -3.26 8.37 21.94
C LEU A 138 -2.60 9.04 23.13
N ALA A 139 -1.82 8.29 23.89
CA ALA A 139 -0.96 8.82 24.95
C ALA A 139 0.44 8.25 24.76
N THR A 140 1.47 9.09 24.86
CA THR A 140 2.86 8.66 24.75
C THR A 140 3.73 9.49 25.70
N GLU A 141 4.76 8.83 26.26
CA GLU A 141 5.78 9.49 27.08
C GLU A 141 6.88 10.14 26.25
N LYS A 142 6.84 9.97 24.92
CA LYS A 142 7.84 10.51 24.01
C LYS A 142 7.67 12.01 23.81
N LYS A 143 8.78 12.66 23.48
CA LYS A 143 8.83 14.12 23.30
C LYS A 143 9.12 14.53 21.87
N SER A 144 9.50 13.57 21.00
CA SER A 144 9.83 13.85 19.62
C SER A 144 9.04 12.96 18.66
N PHE A 145 8.40 13.59 17.64
CA PHE A 145 7.38 12.95 16.79
C PHE A 145 7.60 13.21 15.32
N VAL A 146 7.29 12.21 14.48
CA VAL A 146 7.04 12.42 13.05
C VAL A 146 5.58 12.06 12.76
N ILE A 147 4.80 13.03 12.30
CA ILE A 147 3.41 12.85 11.88
C ILE A 147 3.42 12.55 10.38
N VAL A 148 2.95 11.38 9.98
CA VAL A 148 2.94 10.89 8.60
C VAL A 148 1.51 10.84 8.11
N ILE A 149 1.21 11.62 7.06
CA ILE A 149 -0.15 11.88 6.59
C ILE A 149 -0.33 11.27 5.21
N ASP A 150 -1.25 10.34 5.09
CA ASP A 150 -1.72 9.81 3.82
C ASP A 150 -2.53 10.86 3.06
N MET A 151 -2.07 11.17 1.85
CA MET A 151 -2.72 12.13 0.94
C MET A 151 -3.15 11.47 -0.36
N SER A 152 -3.41 10.16 -0.32
CA SER A 152 -3.91 9.39 -1.46
C SER A 152 -5.30 9.84 -1.91
N GLY A 153 -5.74 9.37 -3.08
CA GLY A 153 -7.02 9.75 -3.66
C GLY A 153 -8.23 9.32 -2.83
N SER A 154 -8.16 8.25 -2.04
CA SER A 154 -9.20 7.79 -1.11
C SER A 154 -9.46 8.81 -0.01
N MET A 155 -8.41 9.44 0.50
CA MET A 155 -8.48 10.47 1.54
C MET A 155 -9.21 11.75 1.16
N LEU A 156 -9.52 11.97 -0.14
CA LEU A 156 -10.25 13.16 -0.60
C LEU A 156 -11.57 13.39 0.16
N SER A 157 -12.29 12.33 0.48
CA SER A 157 -13.56 12.41 1.22
C SER A 157 -13.38 12.73 2.71
N TYR A 158 -12.16 12.57 3.23
CA TYR A 158 -11.81 12.73 4.64
C TYR A 158 -10.80 13.85 4.87
N THR A 159 -10.55 14.69 3.86
CA THR A 159 -9.55 15.79 3.93
C THR A 159 -9.76 16.68 5.14
N ASP A 160 -11.01 17.12 5.39
CA ASP A 160 -11.33 18.00 6.52
C ASP A 160 -11.07 17.32 7.85
N LEU A 161 -11.51 16.05 8.00
CA LEU A 161 -11.31 15.25 9.19
C LEU A 161 -9.83 15.01 9.47
N MET A 162 -9.04 14.72 8.42
CA MET A 162 -7.59 14.55 8.55
C MET A 162 -6.90 15.85 8.99
N VAL A 163 -7.24 16.98 8.32
CA VAL A 163 -6.69 18.29 8.69
C VAL A 163 -7.02 18.63 10.13
N GLU A 164 -8.28 18.47 10.54
CA GLU A 164 -8.73 18.71 11.92
C GLU A 164 -7.95 17.83 12.90
N SER A 165 -7.84 16.52 12.64
CA SER A 165 -7.08 15.59 13.49
C SER A 165 -5.61 16.00 13.65
N VAL A 166 -4.95 16.41 12.57
CA VAL A 166 -3.54 16.83 12.65
C VAL A 166 -3.41 18.17 13.39
N LEU A 167 -4.32 19.12 13.17
CA LEU A 167 -4.32 20.38 13.91
C LEU A 167 -4.50 20.17 15.42
N GLU A 168 -5.40 19.26 15.81
CA GLU A 168 -5.62 18.84 17.19
C GLU A 168 -4.37 18.17 17.79
N MET A 169 -3.62 17.38 17.01
CA MET A 169 -2.35 16.81 17.44
C MET A 169 -1.27 17.86 17.70
N LEU A 170 -1.33 19.02 17.04
CA LEU A 170 -0.38 20.10 17.24
C LEU A 170 -0.70 20.98 18.46
N GLU A 171 -1.94 20.92 18.98
CA GLU A 171 -2.37 21.77 20.10
C GLU A 171 -1.62 21.51 21.42
N PRO A 172 -1.39 20.25 21.85
CA PRO A 172 -0.69 19.98 23.12
C PRO A 172 0.82 20.11 23.04
N LEU A 173 1.39 20.34 21.83
CA LEU A 173 2.84 20.47 21.68
C LEU A 173 3.34 21.83 22.16
N ASP A 174 4.46 21.83 22.85
CA ASP A 174 5.13 22.99 23.37
C ASP A 174 6.64 22.98 23.09
N GLU A 175 7.38 23.92 23.62
CA GLU A 175 8.83 24.09 23.46
C GLU A 175 9.64 22.87 23.96
N THR A 176 9.06 21.99 24.78
CA THR A 176 9.70 20.73 25.22
C THR A 176 9.58 19.59 24.23
N ASN A 177 8.73 19.75 23.20
CA ASN A 177 8.50 18.78 22.17
C ASN A 177 9.23 19.15 20.89
N GLU A 178 9.64 18.14 20.13
CA GLU A 178 10.19 18.29 18.80
C GLU A 178 9.33 17.50 17.80
N PHE A 179 9.08 18.06 16.63
CA PHE A 179 8.22 17.39 15.67
C PHE A 179 8.63 17.63 14.22
N ALA A 180 8.13 16.77 13.34
CA ALA A 180 8.11 16.94 11.89
C ALA A 180 6.79 16.41 11.32
N ILE A 181 6.41 16.90 10.15
CA ILE A 181 5.21 16.46 9.43
C ILE A 181 5.62 16.01 8.04
N ILE A 182 5.13 14.84 7.59
CA ILE A 182 5.33 14.30 6.26
C ILE A 182 3.96 14.00 5.64
N GLY A 183 3.61 14.68 4.56
CA GLY A 183 2.51 14.28 3.71
C GLY A 183 3.02 13.42 2.55
N TYR A 184 2.32 12.34 2.20
CA TYR A 184 2.73 11.47 1.10
C TYR A 184 1.58 11.08 0.18
N GLN A 185 1.91 10.88 -1.10
CA GLN A 185 0.99 10.39 -2.14
C GLN A 185 1.76 9.80 -3.34
N GLY A 186 1.07 9.08 -4.23
CA GLY A 186 1.65 8.36 -5.36
C GLY A 186 1.24 8.86 -6.75
N ASN A 187 1.25 10.17 -7.02
CA ASN A 187 0.87 10.70 -8.33
C ASN A 187 1.87 11.76 -8.85
N PRO A 188 2.52 11.56 -9.99
CA PRO A 188 2.61 10.33 -10.83
C PRO A 188 3.56 9.26 -10.25
N SER A 189 4.26 9.57 -9.20
CA SER A 189 5.21 8.70 -8.48
C SER A 189 5.16 9.02 -6.99
N PRO A 190 5.73 8.16 -6.12
CA PRO A 190 5.84 8.47 -4.71
C PRO A 190 6.45 9.84 -4.47
N THR A 191 5.71 10.71 -3.81
CA THR A 191 6.08 12.08 -3.51
C THR A 191 5.85 12.38 -2.05
N LEU A 192 6.79 13.08 -1.42
CA LEU A 192 6.71 13.53 -0.04
C LEU A 192 6.76 15.05 0.03
N TRP A 193 6.00 15.61 0.94
CA TRP A 193 6.11 17.00 1.41
C TRP A 193 6.41 16.97 2.88
N SER A 194 7.44 17.67 3.31
CA SER A 194 7.85 17.67 4.71
C SER A 194 7.92 19.07 5.30
N TYR A 195 7.60 19.17 6.56
CA TYR A 195 7.85 20.32 7.40
C TYR A 195 8.53 19.85 8.69
N PRO A 196 9.72 20.38 9.02
CA PRO A 196 10.53 21.25 8.15
C PRO A 196 10.95 20.57 6.85
N SER A 197 11.42 21.33 5.88
CA SER A 197 11.85 20.80 4.57
C SER A 197 13.14 19.97 4.61
N SER A 198 13.75 19.81 5.76
CA SER A 198 14.91 18.94 6.04
C SER A 198 14.46 17.71 6.84
N THR A 199 15.29 16.66 6.86
CA THR A 199 15.07 15.44 7.68
C THR A 199 15.36 15.67 9.17
N GLY A 200 15.18 16.89 9.67
CA GLY A 200 15.33 17.26 11.07
C GLY A 200 13.98 17.48 11.77
N LEU A 201 14.03 17.59 13.08
CA LEU A 201 12.90 17.99 13.89
C LEU A 201 12.99 19.47 14.23
N ILE A 202 11.88 20.09 14.56
CA ILE A 202 11.79 21.45 15.07
C ILE A 202 11.05 21.47 16.40
N GLN A 203 11.39 22.43 17.25
CA GLN A 203 10.71 22.62 18.53
C GLN A 203 9.28 23.14 18.35
N GLY A 204 8.38 22.72 19.23
CA GLY A 204 6.98 23.14 19.27
C GLY A 204 6.77 24.57 19.78
N THR A 205 7.56 25.52 19.30
CA THR A 205 7.33 26.95 19.60
C THR A 205 6.09 27.47 18.90
N ASP A 206 5.43 28.49 19.44
CA ASP A 206 4.24 29.11 18.84
C ASP A 206 4.42 29.44 17.35
N ALA A 207 5.60 29.97 16.97
CA ALA A 207 5.91 30.33 15.59
C ALA A 207 5.99 29.08 14.71
N ASN A 208 6.69 28.03 15.13
CA ASN A 208 6.83 26.78 14.40
C ASN A 208 5.49 26.04 14.29
N LEU A 209 4.69 26.03 15.36
CA LEU A 209 3.34 25.45 15.34
C LEU A 209 2.41 26.19 14.39
N GLN A 210 2.50 27.53 14.34
CA GLN A 210 1.73 28.32 13.37
C GLN A 210 2.13 28.02 11.93
N ASP A 211 3.41 27.90 11.65
CA ASP A 211 3.92 27.51 10.31
C ASP A 211 3.52 26.08 9.96
N ALA A 212 3.56 25.14 10.92
CA ALA A 212 3.09 23.78 10.76
C ALA A 212 1.59 23.71 10.41
N ARG A 213 0.75 24.50 11.11
CA ARG A 213 -0.69 24.63 10.78
C ARG A 213 -0.89 25.12 9.34
N ASN A 214 -0.15 26.14 8.94
CA ASN A 214 -0.21 26.67 7.57
C ASN A 214 0.23 25.61 6.54
N PHE A 215 1.26 24.83 6.87
CA PHE A 215 1.71 23.72 6.02
C PHE A 215 0.61 22.67 5.87
N VAL A 216 0.00 22.20 6.95
CA VAL A 216 -1.09 21.20 6.93
C VAL A 216 -2.28 21.70 6.12
N LEU A 217 -2.70 22.94 6.31
CA LEU A 217 -3.76 23.56 5.49
C LEU A 217 -3.38 23.63 3.99
N GLY A 218 -2.09 23.82 3.69
CA GLY A 218 -1.56 23.79 2.33
C GLY A 218 -1.60 22.39 1.70
N LEU A 219 -1.50 21.33 2.51
CA LEU A 219 -1.60 19.94 2.04
C LEU A 219 -3.01 19.59 1.59
N ALA A 220 -4.06 20.18 2.17
CA ALA A 220 -5.47 19.88 1.87
C ALA A 220 -5.82 19.95 0.37
N ARG A 221 -5.04 20.66 -0.43
CA ARG A 221 -5.25 20.81 -1.88
C ARG A 221 -4.47 19.80 -2.74
N ARG A 222 -3.73 18.88 -2.12
CA ARG A 222 -2.75 18.01 -2.80
C ARG A 222 -3.12 16.53 -2.79
N PHE A 223 -4.29 16.18 -2.26
CA PHE A 223 -4.75 14.80 -2.18
C PHE A 223 -4.99 14.21 -3.55
N SER A 224 -4.25 13.15 -3.89
CA SER A 224 -4.41 12.43 -5.17
C SER A 224 -3.53 11.18 -5.25
N GLY A 225 -3.82 10.30 -6.22
CA GLY A 225 -2.95 9.17 -6.55
C GLY A 225 -3.09 7.98 -5.60
N SER A 226 -2.06 7.16 -5.57
CA SER A 226 -1.98 5.92 -4.80
C SER A 226 -1.38 6.13 -3.40
N THR A 227 -1.22 5.04 -2.65
CA THR A 227 -0.87 5.03 -1.22
C THR A 227 0.51 4.40 -0.98
N PRO A 228 1.64 5.09 -1.32
CA PRO A 228 2.99 4.55 -1.16
C PRO A 228 3.48 4.59 0.31
N THR A 229 2.73 3.97 1.22
CA THR A 229 2.98 3.96 2.67
C THR A 229 4.37 3.44 3.01
N HIS A 230 4.85 2.39 2.31
CA HIS A 230 6.19 1.86 2.54
C HIS A 230 7.27 2.92 2.35
N TYR A 231 7.19 3.68 1.25
CA TYR A 231 8.12 4.75 0.96
C TYR A 231 8.08 5.87 2.01
N ALA A 232 6.89 6.25 2.45
CA ALA A 232 6.71 7.27 3.50
C ALA A 232 7.29 6.82 4.85
N MET A 233 7.01 5.57 5.25
CA MET A 233 7.52 5.01 6.51
C MET A 233 9.05 4.86 6.52
N LEU A 234 9.66 4.46 5.39
CA LEU A 234 11.12 4.45 5.27
C LEU A 234 11.73 5.84 5.44
N SER A 235 11.07 6.88 4.91
CA SER A 235 11.50 8.26 5.11
C SER A 235 11.33 8.69 6.57
N ALA A 236 10.19 8.37 7.20
CA ALA A 236 9.92 8.72 8.60
C ALA A 236 10.91 8.09 9.57
N LEU A 237 11.35 6.84 9.31
CA LEU A 237 12.38 6.18 10.13
C LEU A 237 13.73 6.91 10.13
N GLN A 238 14.04 7.72 9.11
CA GLN A 238 15.29 8.49 9.03
C GLN A 238 15.33 9.73 9.93
N TYR A 239 14.17 10.16 10.44
CA TYR A 239 14.11 11.30 11.35
C TYR A 239 14.59 10.91 12.76
N PRO A 240 15.28 11.78 13.50
CA PRO A 240 15.75 11.50 14.85
C PRO A 240 14.61 11.58 15.89
N ALA A 241 13.42 11.11 15.55
CA ALA A 241 12.25 11.10 16.41
C ALA A 241 12.16 9.82 17.24
N GLU A 242 11.53 9.88 18.39
CA GLU A 242 11.26 8.74 19.27
C GLU A 242 9.97 8.03 18.88
N ALA A 243 9.02 8.76 18.27
CA ALA A 243 7.74 8.19 17.85
C ALA A 243 7.34 8.65 16.43
N ILE A 244 6.62 7.78 15.73
CA ILE A 244 6.01 8.03 14.43
C ILE A 244 4.50 7.85 14.58
N ILE A 245 3.71 8.76 14.02
CA ILE A 245 2.25 8.68 14.03
C ILE A 245 1.78 8.67 12.58
N LEU A 246 1.27 7.53 12.12
CA LEU A 246 0.78 7.33 10.74
C LEU A 246 -0.75 7.50 10.70
N LEU A 247 -1.23 8.44 9.88
CA LEU A 247 -2.65 8.63 9.59
C LEU A 247 -2.95 8.13 8.18
N SER A 248 -3.92 7.22 8.02
CA SER A 248 -4.33 6.67 6.71
C SER A 248 -5.79 6.19 6.72
N ASP A 249 -6.46 6.20 5.55
CA ASP A 249 -7.81 5.64 5.34
C ASP A 249 -7.80 4.42 4.41
N GLY A 250 -6.67 4.11 3.80
CA GLY A 250 -6.55 3.15 2.71
C GLY A 250 -5.51 2.05 2.89
N GLU A 251 -5.68 1.00 2.08
CA GLU A 251 -4.66 -0.03 1.97
C GLU A 251 -3.43 0.50 1.22
N PRO A 252 -2.22 0.13 1.66
CA PRO A 252 -1.00 0.56 1.00
C PRO A 252 -0.82 -0.10 -0.38
N ASP A 253 -0.11 0.57 -1.30
CA ASP A 253 0.22 0.05 -2.63
C ASP A 253 1.02 -1.26 -2.58
N ASN A 254 1.90 -1.38 -1.60
CA ASN A 254 2.66 -2.60 -1.36
C ASN A 254 1.87 -3.57 -0.47
N SER A 255 2.17 -4.86 -0.58
CA SER A 255 1.50 -5.85 0.28
C SER A 255 1.72 -5.51 1.77
N PRO A 256 0.66 -5.49 2.59
CA PRO A 256 0.75 -5.19 4.02
C PRO A 256 1.80 -6.04 4.76
N GLY A 257 1.87 -7.34 4.47
CA GLY A 257 2.85 -8.25 5.09
C GLY A 257 4.29 -7.91 4.74
N PHE A 258 4.57 -7.39 3.55
CA PHE A 258 5.90 -6.89 3.19
C PHE A 258 6.27 -5.66 4.02
N ILE A 259 5.38 -4.68 4.10
CA ILE A 259 5.61 -3.44 4.86
C ILE A 259 5.84 -3.75 6.33
N LEU A 260 4.97 -4.57 6.93
CA LEU A 260 5.09 -4.96 8.35
C LEU A 260 6.46 -5.58 8.64
N ARG A 261 6.91 -6.53 7.82
CA ARG A 261 8.20 -7.19 8.02
C ARG A 261 9.37 -6.25 7.86
N ASP A 262 9.35 -5.41 6.82
CA ASP A 262 10.47 -4.53 6.49
C ASP A 262 10.58 -3.37 7.48
N ILE A 263 9.49 -2.65 7.72
CA ILE A 263 9.45 -1.51 8.64
C ILE A 263 9.74 -1.96 10.08
N SER A 264 9.08 -3.01 10.58
CA SER A 264 9.36 -3.50 11.93
C SER A 264 10.77 -4.10 12.05
N GLY A 265 11.31 -4.65 10.96
CA GLY A 265 12.69 -5.12 10.90
C GLY A 265 13.72 -4.00 11.07
N LEU A 266 13.53 -2.90 10.34
CA LEU A 266 14.37 -1.71 10.42
C LEU A 266 14.20 -0.99 11.77
N ASN A 267 12.96 -0.87 12.25
CA ASN A 267 12.66 -0.19 13.50
C ASN A 267 13.25 -0.89 14.74
N ARG A 268 13.57 -2.18 14.68
CA ARG A 268 14.29 -2.87 15.80
C ARG A 268 15.61 -2.22 16.16
N MET A 269 16.26 -1.55 15.23
CA MET A 269 17.52 -0.85 15.46
C MET A 269 17.28 0.55 16.03
N GLU A 270 16.20 1.20 15.61
CA GLU A 270 15.82 2.57 15.98
C GLU A 270 14.97 2.61 17.25
N ASN A 271 14.20 1.56 17.53
CA ASN A 271 13.31 1.38 18.68
C ASN A 271 12.30 2.54 18.87
N LYS A 272 11.76 3.05 17.74
CA LYS A 272 10.73 4.10 17.74
C LYS A 272 9.36 3.48 18.03
N GLU A 273 8.53 4.21 18.76
CA GLU A 273 7.10 3.88 18.83
C GLU A 273 6.43 4.22 17.49
N ILE A 274 5.60 3.33 16.97
CA ILE A 274 4.82 3.61 15.75
C ILE A 274 3.34 3.54 16.11
N HIS A 275 2.72 4.68 16.29
CA HIS A 275 1.28 4.79 16.47
C HIS A 275 0.60 4.89 15.11
N THR A 276 -0.62 4.39 15.01
CA THR A 276 -1.39 4.42 13.78
C THR A 276 -2.81 4.91 14.01
N VAL A 277 -3.29 5.76 13.11
CA VAL A 277 -4.62 6.35 13.14
C VAL A 277 -5.35 6.00 11.85
N ALA A 278 -6.44 5.25 11.96
CA ALA A 278 -7.35 5.03 10.84
C ALA A 278 -8.35 6.19 10.74
N ILE A 279 -8.41 6.84 9.60
CA ILE A 279 -9.28 7.98 9.36
C ILE A 279 -10.50 7.56 8.53
N GLY A 280 -11.69 8.06 8.90
CA GLY A 280 -12.91 7.88 8.11
C GLY A 280 -13.68 6.60 8.44
N ASP A 281 -14.35 5.99 7.43
CA ASP A 281 -15.17 4.79 7.62
C ASP A 281 -14.32 3.50 7.59
N TYR A 282 -13.33 3.44 8.48
CA TYR A 282 -12.38 2.33 8.58
C TYR A 282 -13.04 1.01 9.01
N THR A 283 -14.24 1.04 9.61
CA THR A 283 -14.92 -0.16 10.11
C THR A 283 -15.29 -1.13 8.99
N GLN A 284 -15.45 -0.64 7.78
CA GLN A 284 -15.74 -1.44 6.59
C GLN A 284 -14.48 -2.01 5.92
N ASN A 285 -13.30 -1.47 6.23
CA ASN A 285 -12.02 -1.93 5.66
C ASN A 285 -11.21 -2.75 6.68
N ARG A 286 -11.53 -4.04 6.79
CA ARG A 286 -10.83 -4.96 7.70
C ARG A 286 -9.33 -5.07 7.39
N GLY A 287 -8.94 -5.04 6.12
CA GLY A 287 -7.54 -5.15 5.70
C GLY A 287 -6.70 -4.00 6.25
N LEU A 288 -7.20 -2.77 6.08
CA LEU A 288 -6.59 -1.56 6.63
C LEU A 288 -6.44 -1.64 8.15
N VAL A 289 -7.55 -1.95 8.85
CA VAL A 289 -7.54 -2.00 10.32
C VAL A 289 -6.53 -3.03 10.82
N MET A 290 -6.51 -4.23 10.24
CA MET A 290 -5.53 -5.27 10.60
C MET A 290 -4.09 -4.82 10.32
N PHE A 291 -3.85 -4.17 9.21
CA PHE A 291 -2.53 -3.65 8.86
C PHE A 291 -2.06 -2.62 9.88
N LEU A 292 -2.86 -1.58 10.13
CA LEU A 292 -2.51 -0.50 11.04
C LEU A 292 -2.35 -0.99 12.49
N GLN A 293 -3.26 -1.82 12.98
CA GLN A 293 -3.16 -2.43 14.31
C GLN A 293 -1.90 -3.28 14.46
N THR A 294 -1.57 -4.07 13.43
CA THR A 294 -0.39 -4.92 13.48
C THR A 294 0.88 -4.10 13.45
N LEU A 295 0.93 -3.04 12.61
CA LEU A 295 2.06 -2.12 12.54
C LEU A 295 2.32 -1.45 13.88
N ALA A 296 1.28 -0.90 14.52
CA ALA A 296 1.39 -0.29 15.83
C ALA A 296 1.88 -1.30 16.88
N LYS A 297 1.20 -2.44 17.00
CA LYS A 297 1.52 -3.46 18.00
C LYS A 297 2.94 -4.02 17.88
N GLN A 298 3.45 -4.22 16.67
CA GLN A 298 4.81 -4.71 16.44
C GLN A 298 5.88 -3.69 16.78
N ASN A 299 5.52 -2.41 16.90
CA ASN A 299 6.44 -1.29 17.13
C ASN A 299 6.07 -0.48 18.39
N HIS A 300 5.52 -1.13 19.41
CA HIS A 300 5.24 -0.56 20.75
C HIS A 300 4.32 0.66 20.76
N GLY A 301 3.54 0.86 19.70
CA GLY A 301 2.60 1.96 19.60
C GLY A 301 1.15 1.50 19.71
N ASP A 302 0.24 2.46 19.68
CA ASP A 302 -1.20 2.29 19.78
C ASP A 302 -1.90 2.51 18.44
N PHE A 303 -3.05 1.89 18.30
CA PHE A 303 -3.95 2.06 17.16
C PHE A 303 -5.23 2.76 17.60
N VAL A 304 -5.63 3.78 16.87
CA VAL A 304 -6.90 4.50 17.08
C VAL A 304 -7.64 4.64 15.76
N GLY A 305 -8.97 4.65 15.83
CA GLY A 305 -9.84 4.96 14.71
C GLY A 305 -10.59 6.26 14.94
N VAL A 306 -10.55 7.16 13.97
CA VAL A 306 -11.26 8.44 13.96
C VAL A 306 -12.30 8.41 12.86
N SER A 307 -13.57 8.51 13.23
CA SER A 307 -14.71 8.60 12.31
C SER A 307 -15.59 9.78 12.67
N ARG A 308 -16.32 10.32 11.70
CA ARG A 308 -17.38 11.32 11.96
C ARG A 308 -18.62 10.66 12.48
#